data_a52bad00df8f05c732423bd6461bc3bd
#
_entry.id   a52bad00df8f05c732423bd6461bc3bd
#
_cell.length_a   1.000
_cell.length_b   1.000
_cell.length_c   1.000
_cell.angle_alpha   90.00
_cell.angle_beta   90.00
_cell.angle_gamma   90.00
#
_symmetry.space_group_name_H-M   'P 1'
#
loop_
_entity.id
_entity.type
_entity.pdbx_description
1 polymer ?
#
loop_
_entity_poly.entity_id
_entity_poly.type
_entity_poly.pdbx_seq_one_letter_code
_entity_poly.pdbx_strand_id
1 'polypeptide(L)'
;MGILTEWITEWLKGLLIEGIMGNLTGLFDTVKTRVGEIAVQVGTTPAAWNAGVFSLIRQISETVILPIAGLILTFVATYELIQMLIDRNNLHDIDTWMFFKWIFKTAAAILILSNTFNLVNAVFDVSQSVIARSAGIIQGSTDITPDMLATLETTLETMELGPLLGLFMQSLLIGLTMEIMGIIIFVLVYGRMLEIYMLTSLAPIPVATLSNRETGQMGQNYIKSLFAVGFQGLLILLCVGIYGVLVQGIAISGDPIGAIWGCVGYTVLLCFMLFKTGTISKSIFAAH
;
A
#
# COMPACT_ATOMS: atom_id res chain seq x y z
N MET A 1 9.97 28.99 53.82
CA MET A 1 10.11 29.07 52.35
C MET A 1 10.37 27.69 51.73
N GLY A 2 11.14 26.79 52.39
CA GLY A 2 11.46 25.46 51.82
C GLY A 2 10.25 24.55 51.51
N ILE A 3 9.29 24.46 52.42
CA ILE A 3 8.14 23.58 52.29
C ILE A 3 7.22 23.97 51.10
N LEU A 4 7.06 25.26 50.86
CA LEU A 4 6.23 25.77 49.74
C LEU A 4 6.92 25.53 48.38
N THR A 5 8.25 25.71 48.34
CA THR A 5 9.02 25.41 47.12
C THR A 5 9.07 23.92 46.80
N GLU A 6 9.21 23.05 47.79
CA GLU A 6 9.16 21.60 47.63
C GLU A 6 7.79 21.16 47.12
N TRP A 7 6.69 21.63 47.71
CA TRP A 7 5.34 21.31 47.30
C TRP A 7 5.05 21.74 45.83
N ILE A 8 5.47 22.98 45.49
CA ILE A 8 5.32 23.47 44.10
C ILE A 8 6.15 22.65 43.13
N THR A 9 7.36 22.23 43.50
CA THR A 9 8.24 21.41 42.66
C THR A 9 7.64 20.02 42.42
N GLU A 10 7.11 19.38 43.45
CA GLU A 10 6.46 18.07 43.35
C GLU A 10 5.17 18.13 42.52
N TRP A 11 4.35 19.18 42.75
CA TRP A 11 3.14 19.37 41.95
C TRP A 11 3.48 19.59 40.45
N LEU A 12 4.51 20.40 40.17
CA LEU A 12 4.97 20.66 38.81
C LEU A 12 5.56 19.40 38.15
N LYS A 13 6.32 18.59 38.90
CA LYS A 13 6.81 17.29 38.46
C LYS A 13 5.66 16.36 38.06
N GLY A 14 4.65 16.22 38.91
CA GLY A 14 3.48 15.40 38.62
C GLY A 14 2.77 15.81 37.32
N LEU A 15 2.58 17.13 37.15
CA LEU A 15 1.93 17.65 35.93
C LEU A 15 2.76 17.41 34.67
N LEU A 16 4.09 17.52 34.74
CA LEU A 16 4.97 17.22 33.62
C LEU A 16 5.00 15.71 33.28
N ILE A 17 5.06 14.86 34.31
CA ILE A 17 5.04 13.39 34.13
C ILE A 17 3.71 12.96 33.50
N GLU A 18 2.59 13.46 34.01
CA GLU A 18 1.27 13.19 33.42
C GLU A 18 1.20 13.64 31.95
N GLY A 19 1.73 14.82 31.64
CA GLY A 19 1.79 15.33 30.26
C GLY A 19 2.67 14.48 29.35
N ILE A 20 3.86 14.06 29.78
CA ILE A 20 4.76 13.19 29.01
C ILE A 20 4.12 11.82 28.80
N MET A 21 3.59 11.20 29.85
CA MET A 21 2.92 9.92 29.78
C MET A 21 1.67 9.98 28.90
N GLY A 22 0.89 11.07 28.99
CA GLY A 22 -0.25 11.30 28.11
C GLY A 22 0.15 11.36 26.63
N ASN A 23 1.23 12.08 26.31
CA ASN A 23 1.76 12.18 24.95
C ASN A 23 2.29 10.83 24.44
N LEU A 24 3.01 10.05 25.26
CA LEU A 24 3.52 8.72 24.91
C LEU A 24 2.39 7.69 24.75
N THR A 25 1.44 7.66 25.69
CA THR A 25 0.27 6.78 25.59
C THR A 25 -0.55 7.12 24.34
N GLY A 26 -0.81 8.39 24.11
CA GLY A 26 -1.49 8.86 22.90
C GLY A 26 -0.75 8.48 21.61
N LEU A 27 0.58 8.49 21.61
CA LEU A 27 1.39 7.97 20.50
C LEU A 27 1.10 6.49 20.23
N PHE A 28 1.20 5.66 21.26
CA PHE A 28 1.04 4.22 21.12
C PHE A 28 -0.39 3.84 20.66
N ASP A 29 -1.40 4.49 21.21
CA ASP A 29 -2.79 4.32 20.78
C ASP A 29 -3.00 4.79 19.33
N THR A 30 -2.35 5.89 18.95
CA THR A 30 -2.39 6.38 17.56
C THR A 30 -1.71 5.39 16.62
N VAL A 31 -0.55 4.84 16.97
CA VAL A 31 0.13 3.80 16.17
C VAL A 31 -0.78 2.59 15.96
N LYS A 32 -1.35 2.05 17.04
CA LYS A 32 -2.26 0.90 16.98
C LYS A 32 -3.48 1.18 16.09
N THR A 33 -4.11 2.33 16.27
CA THR A 33 -5.28 2.75 15.49
C THR A 33 -4.92 2.92 14.01
N ARG A 34 -3.79 3.59 13.70
CA ARG A 34 -3.34 3.80 12.31
C ARG A 34 -2.96 2.50 11.62
N VAL A 35 -2.31 1.56 12.32
CA VAL A 35 -2.04 0.21 11.77
C VAL A 35 -3.34 -0.47 11.38
N GLY A 36 -4.36 -0.43 12.25
CA GLY A 36 -5.69 -0.98 11.97
C GLY A 36 -6.41 -0.30 10.80
N GLU A 37 -6.44 1.04 10.76
CA GLU A 37 -7.03 1.81 9.67
C GLU A 37 -6.37 1.51 8.33
N ILE A 38 -5.04 1.48 8.29
CA ILE A 38 -4.28 1.18 7.07
C ILE A 38 -4.59 -0.24 6.59
N ALA A 39 -4.61 -1.21 7.51
CA ALA A 39 -4.94 -2.60 7.18
C ALA A 39 -6.32 -2.72 6.52
N VAL A 40 -7.32 -2.02 7.05
CA VAL A 40 -8.68 -1.98 6.47
C VAL A 40 -8.67 -1.28 5.11
N GLN A 41 -8.09 -0.09 5.01
CA GLN A 41 -8.11 0.71 3.77
C GLN A 41 -7.34 0.02 2.63
N VAL A 42 -6.15 -0.54 2.94
CA VAL A 42 -5.33 -1.25 1.96
C VAL A 42 -5.95 -2.60 1.58
N GLY A 43 -6.71 -3.22 2.49
CA GLY A 43 -7.46 -4.45 2.29
C GLY A 43 -8.83 -4.26 1.63
N THR A 44 -9.30 -3.03 1.38
CA THR A 44 -10.60 -2.77 0.75
C THR A 44 -10.52 -2.95 -0.77
N THR A 45 -11.50 -3.65 -1.36
CA THR A 45 -11.57 -3.84 -2.81
C THR A 45 -11.92 -2.53 -3.53
N PRO A 46 -11.51 -2.34 -4.79
CA PRO A 46 -11.86 -1.14 -5.55
C PRO A 46 -13.37 -0.86 -5.60
N ALA A 47 -14.18 -1.90 -5.74
CA ALA A 47 -15.64 -1.78 -5.75
C ALA A 47 -16.23 -1.30 -4.41
N ALA A 48 -15.66 -1.77 -3.28
CA ALA A 48 -16.11 -1.43 -1.94
C ALA A 48 -15.58 -0.06 -1.48
N TRP A 49 -14.41 0.37 -1.99
CA TRP A 49 -13.79 1.64 -1.59
C TRP A 49 -14.61 2.85 -2.00
N ASN A 50 -15.08 2.89 -3.25
CA ASN A 50 -16.01 3.92 -3.73
C ASN A 50 -16.82 3.39 -4.92
N ALA A 51 -18.07 2.98 -4.67
CA ALA A 51 -18.96 2.42 -5.68
C ALA A 51 -19.27 3.41 -6.83
N GLY A 52 -19.33 4.73 -6.55
CA GLY A 52 -19.59 5.76 -7.56
C GLY A 52 -18.42 5.88 -8.54
N VAL A 53 -17.18 5.98 -8.03
CA VAL A 53 -15.97 6.02 -8.85
C VAL A 53 -15.81 4.70 -9.61
N PHE A 54 -16.04 3.56 -8.96
CA PHE A 54 -15.94 2.25 -9.60
C PHE A 54 -16.90 2.11 -10.78
N SER A 55 -18.17 2.54 -10.63
CA SER A 55 -19.15 2.50 -11.72
C SER A 55 -18.77 3.42 -12.89
N LEU A 56 -18.25 4.63 -12.60
CA LEU A 56 -17.75 5.55 -13.61
C LEU A 56 -16.60 4.93 -14.41
N ILE A 57 -15.60 4.37 -13.73
CA ILE A 57 -14.43 3.72 -14.34
C ILE A 57 -14.87 2.53 -15.20
N ARG A 58 -15.81 1.72 -14.72
CA ARG A 58 -16.38 0.63 -15.46
C ARG A 58 -17.06 1.10 -16.75
N GLN A 59 -17.89 2.14 -16.64
CA GLN A 59 -18.58 2.70 -17.81
C GLN A 59 -17.58 3.23 -18.85
N ILE A 60 -16.54 3.96 -18.42
CA ILE A 60 -15.49 4.43 -19.32
C ILE A 60 -14.78 3.25 -20.00
N SER A 61 -14.39 2.24 -19.22
CA SER A 61 -13.69 1.06 -19.75
C SER A 61 -14.53 0.30 -20.77
N GLU A 62 -15.81 0.05 -20.48
CA GLU A 62 -16.69 -0.78 -21.32
C GLU A 62 -17.25 -0.01 -22.53
N THR A 63 -17.56 1.29 -22.39
CA THR A 63 -18.23 2.05 -23.48
C THR A 63 -17.27 2.86 -24.36
N VAL A 64 -16.12 3.25 -23.87
CA VAL A 64 -15.16 4.09 -24.61
C VAL A 64 -13.90 3.30 -24.95
N ILE A 65 -13.27 2.68 -23.97
CA ILE A 65 -11.96 2.06 -24.15
C ILE A 65 -12.05 0.71 -24.85
N LEU A 66 -13.03 -0.11 -24.50
CA LEU A 66 -13.21 -1.45 -25.09
C LEU A 66 -13.42 -1.41 -26.62
N PRO A 67 -14.24 -0.50 -27.21
CA PRO A 67 -14.32 -0.37 -28.66
C PRO A 67 -13.00 -0.03 -29.33
N ILE A 68 -12.21 0.89 -28.73
CA ILE A 68 -10.88 1.26 -29.23
C ILE A 68 -9.94 0.04 -29.17
N ALA A 69 -9.96 -0.68 -28.07
CA ALA A 69 -9.17 -1.91 -27.91
C ALA A 69 -9.59 -3.00 -28.91
N GLY A 70 -10.87 -3.07 -29.28
CA GLY A 70 -11.37 -3.94 -30.32
C GLY A 70 -10.77 -3.63 -31.71
N LEU A 71 -10.64 -2.34 -32.05
CA LEU A 71 -9.95 -1.92 -33.29
C LEU A 71 -8.46 -2.31 -33.24
N ILE A 72 -7.79 -2.11 -32.10
CA ILE A 72 -6.39 -2.51 -31.91
C ILE A 72 -6.25 -4.03 -32.08
N LEU A 73 -7.12 -4.81 -31.44
CA LEU A 73 -7.10 -6.28 -31.56
C LEU A 73 -7.32 -6.71 -33.03
N THR A 74 -8.24 -6.08 -33.76
CA THR A 74 -8.48 -6.37 -35.17
C THR A 74 -7.23 -6.12 -35.99
N PHE A 75 -6.55 -4.97 -35.79
CA PHE A 75 -5.29 -4.66 -36.46
C PHE A 75 -4.21 -5.70 -36.12
N VAL A 76 -4.02 -6.00 -34.85
CA VAL A 76 -3.02 -6.96 -34.35
C VAL A 76 -3.27 -8.37 -34.91
N ALA A 77 -4.53 -8.83 -34.91
CA ALA A 77 -4.89 -10.14 -35.45
C ALA A 77 -4.68 -10.23 -36.97
N THR A 78 -5.04 -9.16 -37.71
CA THR A 78 -4.81 -9.08 -39.15
C THR A 78 -3.31 -9.06 -39.49
N TYR A 79 -2.54 -8.29 -38.74
CA TYR A 79 -1.08 -8.23 -38.89
C TYR A 79 -0.42 -9.58 -38.64
N GLU A 80 -0.87 -10.32 -37.62
CA GLU A 80 -0.39 -11.67 -37.35
C GLU A 80 -0.74 -12.64 -38.45
N LEU A 81 -1.95 -12.55 -39.05
CA LEU A 81 -2.34 -13.35 -40.19
C LEU A 81 -1.41 -13.09 -41.40
N ILE A 82 -1.13 -11.82 -41.67
CA ILE A 82 -0.22 -11.44 -42.74
C ILE A 82 1.19 -11.98 -42.51
N GLN A 83 1.72 -11.88 -41.30
CA GLN A 83 3.03 -12.44 -40.96
C GLN A 83 3.07 -13.96 -41.15
N MET A 84 2.02 -14.65 -40.70
CA MET A 84 1.91 -16.11 -40.88
C MET A 84 1.93 -16.54 -42.37
N LEU A 85 1.40 -15.70 -43.25
CA LEU A 85 1.42 -15.94 -44.70
C LEU A 85 2.77 -15.63 -45.34
N ILE A 86 3.46 -14.58 -44.86
CA ILE A 86 4.77 -14.12 -45.40
C ILE A 86 5.91 -15.07 -44.96
N ASP A 87 5.91 -15.51 -43.70
CA ASP A 87 6.97 -16.32 -43.11
C ASP A 87 7.12 -17.70 -43.84
N ARG A 88 6.12 -18.09 -44.61
CA ARG A 88 6.17 -19.28 -45.46
C ARG A 88 6.37 -18.88 -46.91
N ASN A 89 7.61 -18.98 -47.39
CA ASN A 89 8.05 -18.64 -48.74
C ASN A 89 7.32 -19.43 -49.88
N ASN A 90 6.44 -20.38 -49.57
CA ASN A 90 5.68 -21.17 -50.54
C ASN A 90 4.20 -21.18 -50.17
N LEU A 91 3.38 -20.47 -50.93
CA LEU A 91 1.90 -20.49 -50.80
C LEU A 91 1.29 -21.90 -51.01
N HIS A 92 2.07 -22.87 -51.44
CA HIS A 92 1.63 -24.28 -51.64
C HIS A 92 1.61 -25.10 -50.34
N ASP A 93 2.28 -24.66 -49.27
CA ASP A 93 2.38 -25.34 -47.98
C ASP A 93 1.51 -24.71 -46.89
N ILE A 94 0.41 -24.04 -47.28
CA ILE A 94 -0.54 -23.45 -46.31
C ILE A 94 -1.34 -24.60 -45.67
N ASP A 95 -0.91 -25.01 -44.47
CA ASP A 95 -1.59 -26.00 -43.66
C ASP A 95 -2.89 -25.41 -43.06
N THR A 96 -4.02 -26.04 -43.38
CA THR A 96 -5.33 -25.69 -42.80
C THR A 96 -5.30 -25.59 -41.28
N TRP A 97 -4.42 -26.36 -40.61
CA TRP A 97 -4.19 -26.34 -39.18
C TRP A 97 -3.67 -24.96 -38.66
N MET A 98 -2.98 -24.23 -39.48
CA MET A 98 -2.46 -22.88 -39.15
C MET A 98 -3.58 -21.85 -39.02
N PHE A 99 -4.58 -21.93 -39.91
CA PHE A 99 -5.76 -21.07 -39.82
C PHE A 99 -6.60 -21.40 -38.58
N PHE A 100 -6.75 -22.70 -38.25
CA PHE A 100 -7.43 -23.07 -37.01
C PHE A 100 -6.74 -22.53 -35.77
N LYS A 101 -5.41 -22.57 -35.68
CA LYS A 101 -4.65 -21.98 -34.58
C LYS A 101 -4.88 -20.45 -34.46
N TRP A 102 -4.85 -19.75 -35.59
CA TRP A 102 -5.10 -18.31 -35.62
C TRP A 102 -6.53 -17.98 -35.22
N ILE A 103 -7.54 -18.68 -35.74
CA ILE A 103 -8.95 -18.49 -35.38
C ILE A 103 -9.16 -18.72 -33.89
N PHE A 104 -8.63 -19.82 -33.34
CA PHE A 104 -8.74 -20.13 -31.92
C PHE A 104 -8.07 -19.07 -31.06
N LYS A 105 -6.87 -18.64 -31.42
CA LYS A 105 -6.13 -17.60 -30.72
C LYS A 105 -6.88 -16.26 -30.74
N THR A 106 -7.41 -15.89 -31.89
CA THR A 106 -8.19 -14.65 -32.05
C THR A 106 -9.50 -14.73 -31.25
N ALA A 107 -10.20 -15.83 -31.27
CA ALA A 107 -11.41 -16.06 -30.49
C ALA A 107 -11.11 -15.97 -28.96
N ALA A 108 -10.03 -16.60 -28.51
CA ALA A 108 -9.59 -16.51 -27.13
C ALA A 108 -9.23 -15.06 -26.74
N ALA A 109 -8.55 -14.32 -27.63
CA ALA A 109 -8.22 -12.91 -27.40
C ALA A 109 -9.48 -12.03 -27.30
N ILE A 110 -10.50 -12.26 -28.12
CA ILE A 110 -11.79 -11.56 -28.04
C ILE A 110 -12.48 -11.86 -26.69
N LEU A 111 -12.51 -13.12 -26.26
CA LEU A 111 -13.10 -13.50 -24.98
C LEU A 111 -12.39 -12.85 -23.79
N ILE A 112 -11.06 -12.82 -23.79
CA ILE A 112 -10.26 -12.14 -22.77
C ILE A 112 -10.54 -10.63 -22.80
N LEU A 113 -10.52 -10.01 -23.98
CA LEU A 113 -10.76 -8.59 -24.15
C LEU A 113 -12.15 -8.18 -23.65
N SER A 114 -13.20 -8.92 -24.02
CA SER A 114 -14.59 -8.67 -23.60
C SER A 114 -14.77 -8.78 -22.09
N ASN A 115 -13.94 -9.55 -21.39
CA ASN A 115 -14.00 -9.75 -19.94
C ASN A 115 -12.87 -9.05 -19.19
N THR A 116 -12.11 -8.17 -19.84
CA THR A 116 -10.92 -7.55 -19.26
C THR A 116 -11.19 -6.86 -17.93
N PHE A 117 -12.28 -6.09 -17.83
CA PHE A 117 -12.63 -5.39 -16.59
C PHE A 117 -12.79 -6.36 -15.40
N ASN A 118 -13.49 -7.46 -15.61
CA ASN A 118 -13.71 -8.48 -14.56
C ASN A 118 -12.41 -9.23 -14.23
N LEU A 119 -11.58 -9.55 -15.22
CA LEU A 119 -10.29 -10.23 -15.02
C LEU A 119 -9.32 -9.36 -14.22
N VAL A 120 -9.25 -8.08 -14.53
CA VAL A 120 -8.40 -7.12 -13.79
C VAL A 120 -8.87 -6.97 -12.34
N ASN A 121 -10.17 -6.84 -12.11
CA ASN A 121 -10.70 -6.78 -10.75
C ASN A 121 -10.44 -8.07 -9.96
N ALA A 122 -10.52 -9.24 -10.59
CA ALA A 122 -10.18 -10.51 -9.94
C ALA A 122 -8.73 -10.55 -9.43
N VAL A 123 -7.78 -9.93 -10.16
CA VAL A 123 -6.38 -9.81 -9.67
C VAL A 123 -6.32 -8.96 -8.39
N PHE A 124 -7.08 -7.87 -8.34
CA PHE A 124 -7.15 -7.05 -7.13
C PHE A 124 -7.85 -7.77 -5.99
N ASP A 125 -8.93 -8.51 -6.24
CA ASP A 125 -9.63 -9.30 -5.21
C ASP A 125 -8.71 -10.34 -4.57
N VAL A 126 -7.88 -11.04 -5.37
CA VAL A 126 -6.85 -11.95 -4.86
C VAL A 126 -5.83 -11.20 -4.00
N SER A 127 -5.31 -10.07 -4.49
CA SER A 127 -4.36 -9.25 -3.73
C SER A 127 -4.93 -8.80 -2.39
N GLN A 128 -6.19 -8.35 -2.38
CA GLN A 128 -6.89 -7.92 -1.18
C GLN A 128 -7.09 -9.08 -0.17
N SER A 129 -7.41 -10.28 -0.65
CA SER A 129 -7.55 -11.44 0.22
C SER A 129 -6.24 -11.79 0.94
N VAL A 130 -5.10 -11.65 0.26
CA VAL A 130 -3.77 -11.84 0.86
C VAL A 130 -3.48 -10.76 1.89
N ILE A 131 -3.78 -9.49 1.58
CA ILE A 131 -3.60 -8.36 2.50
C ILE A 131 -4.44 -8.55 3.77
N ALA A 132 -5.71 -8.89 3.63
CA ALA A 132 -6.62 -9.09 4.76
C ALA A 132 -6.15 -10.21 5.72
N ARG A 133 -5.64 -11.33 5.16
CA ARG A 133 -5.05 -12.41 5.97
C ARG A 133 -3.78 -11.97 6.70
N SER A 134 -2.93 -11.19 6.04
CA SER A 134 -1.70 -10.66 6.64
C SER A 134 -1.98 -9.65 7.74
N ALA A 135 -3.05 -8.84 7.59
CA ALA A 135 -3.48 -7.85 8.59
C ALA A 135 -3.80 -8.50 9.94
N GLY A 136 -4.47 -9.67 9.95
CA GLY A 136 -4.78 -10.39 11.18
C GLY A 136 -3.53 -10.84 11.96
N ILE A 137 -2.44 -11.18 11.25
CA ILE A 137 -1.16 -11.56 11.88
C ILE A 137 -0.47 -10.33 12.49
N ILE A 138 -0.49 -9.20 11.78
CA ILE A 138 0.21 -7.98 12.19
C ILE A 138 -0.47 -7.32 13.40
N GLN A 139 -1.80 -7.27 13.42
CA GLN A 139 -2.56 -6.68 14.53
C GLN A 139 -2.26 -7.36 15.88
N GLY A 140 -2.05 -8.67 15.89
CA GLY A 140 -1.69 -9.41 17.11
C GLY A 140 -0.26 -9.13 17.62
N SER A 141 0.59 -8.49 16.82
CA SER A 141 2.01 -8.27 17.14
C SER A 141 2.31 -6.86 17.64
N THR A 142 1.32 -5.96 17.73
CA THR A 142 1.52 -4.54 18.05
C THR A 142 0.88 -4.11 19.37
N ASP A 143 0.48 -5.06 20.23
CA ASP A 143 -0.13 -4.74 21.52
C ASP A 143 0.91 -4.31 22.57
N ILE A 144 0.71 -3.13 23.16
CA ILE A 144 1.53 -2.59 24.24
C ILE A 144 0.85 -2.92 25.56
N THR A 145 1.61 -3.53 26.47
CA THR A 145 1.10 -3.93 27.78
C THR A 145 1.20 -2.78 28.80
N PRO A 146 0.30 -2.70 29.79
CA PRO A 146 0.37 -1.70 30.86
C PRO A 146 1.70 -1.70 31.61
N ASP A 147 2.36 -2.87 31.75
CA ASP A 147 3.64 -3.00 32.45
C ASP A 147 4.79 -2.24 31.76
N MET A 148 4.73 -2.10 30.42
CA MET A 148 5.72 -1.33 29.66
C MET A 148 5.63 0.16 29.98
N LEU A 149 4.41 0.68 30.11
CA LEU A 149 4.16 2.09 30.45
C LEU A 149 4.54 2.38 31.91
N ALA A 150 4.29 1.47 32.84
CA ALA A 150 4.66 1.61 34.25
C ALA A 150 6.18 1.71 34.45
N THR A 151 6.97 1.03 33.62
CA THR A 151 8.44 1.14 33.66
C THR A 151 8.92 2.52 33.24
N LEU A 152 8.31 3.11 32.24
CA LEU A 152 8.62 4.50 31.81
C LEU A 152 8.22 5.51 32.88
N GLU A 153 7.06 5.37 33.49
CA GLU A 153 6.56 6.23 34.56
C GLU A 153 7.50 6.25 35.78
N THR A 154 7.91 5.08 36.27
CA THR A 154 8.88 4.97 37.36
C THR A 154 10.21 5.63 37.04
N THR A 155 10.67 5.59 35.80
CA THR A 155 11.91 6.27 35.40
C THR A 155 11.72 7.79 35.42
N LEU A 156 10.58 8.31 34.95
CA LEU A 156 10.27 9.74 34.96
C LEU A 156 10.18 10.31 36.40
N GLU A 157 9.63 9.55 37.34
CA GLU A 157 9.53 9.93 38.76
C GLU A 157 10.89 10.18 39.39
N THR A 158 11.92 9.45 38.97
CA THR A 158 13.30 9.62 39.48
C THR A 158 14.04 10.84 38.93
N MET A 159 13.51 11.48 37.88
CA MET A 159 14.17 12.59 37.18
C MET A 159 13.97 13.93 37.92
N GLU A 160 14.93 14.84 37.73
CA GLU A 160 14.82 16.20 38.19
C GLU A 160 13.90 17.06 37.32
N LEU A 161 13.40 18.18 37.86
CA LEU A 161 12.44 19.08 37.17
C LEU A 161 12.96 19.64 35.84
N GLY A 162 14.25 19.99 35.76
CA GLY A 162 14.86 20.55 34.54
C GLY A 162 14.83 19.60 33.37
N PRO A 163 15.38 18.38 33.51
CA PRO A 163 15.26 17.33 32.49
C PRO A 163 13.81 16.97 32.12
N LEU A 164 12.88 16.90 33.08
CA LEU A 164 11.46 16.64 32.82
C LEU A 164 10.82 17.70 31.93
N LEU A 165 11.12 19.00 32.17
CA LEU A 165 10.62 20.08 31.34
C LEU A 165 11.16 19.98 29.90
N GLY A 166 12.43 19.62 29.74
CA GLY A 166 13.03 19.33 28.43
C GLY A 166 12.37 18.18 27.71
N LEU A 167 12.10 17.08 28.43
CA LEU A 167 11.39 15.91 27.88
C LEU A 167 9.94 16.23 27.50
N PHE A 168 9.24 17.02 28.32
CA PHE A 168 7.88 17.46 28.00
C PHE A 168 7.84 18.24 26.68
N MET A 169 8.75 19.21 26.51
CA MET A 169 8.85 19.96 25.25
C MET A 169 9.19 19.06 24.06
N GLN A 170 10.05 18.04 24.26
CA GLN A 170 10.37 17.05 23.21
C GLN A 170 9.19 16.13 22.90
N SER A 171 8.39 15.74 23.90
CA SER A 171 7.22 14.88 23.69
C SER A 171 6.13 15.53 22.84
N LEU A 172 6.05 16.87 22.81
CA LEU A 172 5.14 17.60 21.92
C LEU A 172 5.51 17.41 20.44
N LEU A 173 6.79 17.15 20.11
CA LEU A 173 7.21 16.85 18.73
C LEU A 173 6.63 15.54 18.22
N ILE A 174 6.29 14.61 19.11
CA ILE A 174 5.67 13.33 18.74
C ILE A 174 4.33 13.57 18.03
N GLY A 175 3.48 14.43 18.60
CA GLY A 175 2.20 14.79 17.99
C GLY A 175 2.36 15.30 16.54
N LEU A 176 3.31 16.23 16.34
CA LEU A 176 3.59 16.78 15.01
C LEU A 176 4.06 15.70 14.02
N THR A 177 4.96 14.81 14.44
CA THR A 177 5.44 13.72 13.57
C THR A 177 4.33 12.73 13.20
N MET A 178 3.39 12.47 14.12
CA MET A 178 2.22 11.63 13.87
C MET A 178 1.25 12.24 12.87
N GLU A 179 1.00 13.53 12.93
CA GLU A 179 0.17 14.23 11.94
C GLU A 179 0.79 14.16 10.54
N ILE A 180 2.09 14.42 10.42
CA ILE A 180 2.81 14.29 9.14
C ILE A 180 2.73 12.86 8.61
N MET A 181 2.93 11.85 9.45
CA MET A 181 2.79 10.45 9.07
C MET A 181 1.37 10.15 8.57
N GLY A 182 0.35 10.64 9.25
CA GLY A 182 -1.04 10.49 8.83
C GLY A 182 -1.31 11.02 7.42
N ILE A 183 -0.79 12.21 7.10
CA ILE A 183 -0.90 12.80 5.76
C ILE A 183 -0.18 11.95 4.71
N ILE A 184 1.03 11.50 5.00
CA ILE A 184 1.82 10.65 4.07
C ILE A 184 1.07 9.35 3.79
N ILE A 185 0.58 8.68 4.81
CA ILE A 185 -0.19 7.43 4.67
C ILE A 185 -1.45 7.67 3.84
N PHE A 186 -2.20 8.74 4.13
CA PHE A 186 -3.37 9.12 3.35
C PHE A 186 -3.03 9.24 1.86
N VAL A 187 -2.01 10.04 1.52
CA VAL A 187 -1.59 10.26 0.12
C VAL A 187 -1.19 8.95 -0.56
N LEU A 188 -0.47 8.08 0.12
CA LEU A 188 -0.01 6.80 -0.44
C LEU A 188 -1.15 5.80 -0.66
N VAL A 189 -2.05 5.66 0.32
CA VAL A 189 -3.17 4.71 0.24
C VAL A 189 -4.20 5.15 -0.81
N TYR A 190 -4.57 6.43 -0.79
CA TYR A 190 -5.50 6.99 -1.77
C TYR A 190 -4.87 7.07 -3.16
N GLY A 191 -3.59 7.46 -3.26
CA GLY A 191 -2.85 7.49 -4.51
C GLY A 191 -2.79 6.12 -5.18
N ARG A 192 -2.52 5.06 -4.39
CA ARG A 192 -2.56 3.68 -4.89
C ARG A 192 -3.95 3.31 -5.42
N MET A 193 -5.03 3.67 -4.73
CA MET A 193 -6.39 3.37 -5.18
C MET A 193 -6.73 4.08 -6.50
N LEU A 194 -6.29 5.35 -6.65
CA LEU A 194 -6.43 6.07 -7.91
C LEU A 194 -5.61 5.40 -9.04
N GLU A 195 -4.39 4.92 -8.75
CA GLU A 195 -3.58 4.16 -9.73
C GLU A 195 -4.29 2.87 -10.17
N ILE A 196 -4.91 2.14 -9.22
CA ILE A 196 -5.74 0.96 -9.52
C ILE A 196 -6.89 1.32 -10.46
N TYR A 197 -7.63 2.39 -10.19
CA TYR A 197 -8.73 2.81 -11.04
C TYR A 197 -8.27 3.22 -12.45
N MET A 198 -7.15 3.96 -12.57
CA MET A 198 -6.59 4.32 -13.87
C MET A 198 -6.14 3.09 -14.66
N LEU A 199 -5.43 2.16 -14.02
CA LEU A 199 -5.02 0.90 -14.66
C LEU A 199 -6.24 0.10 -15.11
N THR A 200 -7.26 -0.03 -14.26
CA THR A 200 -8.48 -0.79 -14.59
C THR A 200 -9.25 -0.17 -15.75
N SER A 201 -9.36 1.16 -15.80
CA SER A 201 -10.11 1.85 -16.87
C SER A 201 -9.49 1.65 -18.25
N LEU A 202 -8.15 1.66 -18.34
CA LEU A 202 -7.40 1.56 -19.60
C LEU A 202 -6.98 0.14 -19.94
N ALA A 203 -7.31 -0.84 -19.11
CA ALA A 203 -6.93 -2.25 -19.24
C ALA A 203 -7.18 -2.88 -20.63
N PRO A 204 -8.30 -2.60 -21.32
CA PRO A 204 -8.56 -3.23 -22.62
C PRO A 204 -7.47 -2.93 -23.68
N ILE A 205 -6.85 -1.75 -23.64
CA ILE A 205 -5.82 -1.36 -24.64
C ILE A 205 -4.60 -2.30 -24.61
N PRO A 206 -3.85 -2.39 -23.49
CA PRO A 206 -2.70 -3.30 -23.43
C PRO A 206 -3.09 -4.78 -23.53
N VAL A 207 -4.28 -5.16 -23.05
CA VAL A 207 -4.76 -6.55 -23.18
C VAL A 207 -5.01 -6.93 -24.65
N ALA A 208 -5.50 -6.02 -25.49
CA ALA A 208 -5.67 -6.26 -26.92
C ALA A 208 -4.36 -6.61 -27.64
N THR A 209 -3.21 -6.16 -27.13
CA THR A 209 -1.89 -6.45 -27.73
C THR A 209 -1.32 -7.83 -27.37
N LEU A 210 -1.90 -8.55 -26.39
CA LEU A 210 -1.39 -9.85 -25.91
C LEU A 210 -1.44 -10.94 -26.97
N SER A 211 -2.30 -10.80 -27.97
CA SER A 211 -2.50 -11.83 -28.99
C SER A 211 -1.33 -11.96 -29.97
N ASN A 212 -0.45 -10.98 -30.10
CA ASN A 212 0.67 -11.03 -31.03
C ASN A 212 2.02 -11.05 -30.26
N ARG A 213 3.00 -11.80 -30.79
CA ARG A 213 4.31 -11.96 -30.13
C ARG A 213 5.12 -10.67 -30.10
N GLU A 214 5.03 -9.83 -31.13
CA GLU A 214 5.80 -8.58 -31.22
C GLU A 214 5.19 -7.47 -30.36
N THR A 215 3.87 -7.32 -30.38
CA THR A 215 3.17 -6.28 -29.61
C THR A 215 2.81 -6.72 -28.20
N GLY A 216 2.84 -8.03 -27.91
CA GLY A 216 2.43 -8.63 -26.64
C GLY A 216 3.25 -8.20 -25.43
N GLN A 217 4.46 -7.64 -25.63
CA GLN A 217 5.28 -7.08 -24.56
C GLN A 217 4.56 -5.98 -23.77
N MET A 218 3.76 -5.14 -24.48
CA MET A 218 2.95 -4.09 -23.82
C MET A 218 1.93 -4.71 -22.86
N GLY A 219 1.17 -5.72 -23.32
CA GLY A 219 0.19 -6.42 -22.50
C GLY A 219 0.82 -7.17 -21.33
N GLN A 220 1.99 -7.81 -21.54
CA GLN A 220 2.71 -8.49 -20.47
C GLN A 220 3.21 -7.51 -19.40
N ASN A 221 3.79 -6.38 -19.79
CA ASN A 221 4.23 -5.34 -18.85
C ASN A 221 3.05 -4.75 -18.08
N TYR A 222 1.90 -4.57 -18.74
CA TYR A 222 0.69 -4.14 -18.07
C TYR A 222 0.25 -5.14 -16.99
N ILE A 223 0.22 -6.45 -17.27
CA ILE A 223 -0.14 -7.47 -16.29
C ILE A 223 0.82 -7.45 -15.11
N LYS A 224 2.13 -7.33 -15.35
CA LYS A 224 3.14 -7.18 -14.29
C LYS A 224 2.89 -5.94 -13.44
N SER A 225 2.57 -4.80 -14.06
CA SER A 225 2.23 -3.56 -13.34
C SER A 225 0.97 -3.71 -12.51
N LEU A 226 -0.03 -4.42 -13.01
CA LEU A 226 -1.27 -4.71 -12.30
C LEU A 226 -1.01 -5.50 -11.01
N PHE A 227 -0.21 -6.57 -11.09
CA PHE A 227 0.21 -7.32 -9.91
C PHE A 227 1.06 -6.45 -8.96
N ALA A 228 1.98 -5.66 -9.50
CA ALA A 228 2.81 -4.78 -8.69
C ALA A 228 1.97 -3.81 -7.86
N VAL A 229 1.00 -3.12 -8.45
CA VAL A 229 0.11 -2.20 -7.74
C VAL A 229 -0.84 -2.94 -6.79
N GLY A 230 -1.34 -4.11 -7.20
CA GLY A 230 -2.17 -4.97 -6.34
C GLY A 230 -1.44 -5.37 -5.06
N PHE A 231 -0.21 -5.86 -5.17
CA PHE A 231 0.58 -6.31 -4.02
C PHE A 231 1.33 -5.19 -3.28
N GLN A 232 1.41 -3.98 -3.81
CA GLN A 232 1.96 -2.83 -3.09
C GLN A 232 1.27 -2.61 -1.74
N GLY A 233 -0.02 -2.90 -1.66
CA GLY A 233 -0.77 -2.82 -0.42
C GLY A 233 -0.23 -3.75 0.67
N LEU A 234 0.21 -4.96 0.31
CA LEU A 234 0.87 -5.87 1.25
C LEU A 234 2.19 -5.28 1.76
N LEU A 235 2.97 -4.64 0.90
CA LEU A 235 4.23 -3.99 1.31
C LEU A 235 3.97 -2.81 2.25
N ILE A 236 2.94 -1.99 1.98
CA ILE A 236 2.51 -0.93 2.89
C ILE A 236 2.17 -1.51 4.26
N LEU A 237 1.35 -2.56 4.30
CA LEU A 237 0.95 -3.22 5.53
C LEU A 237 2.14 -3.80 6.30
N LEU A 238 3.09 -4.44 5.60
CA LEU A 238 4.32 -4.97 6.21
C LEU A 238 5.19 -3.85 6.80
N CYS A 239 5.40 -2.75 6.09
CA CYS A 239 6.15 -1.60 6.61
C CYS A 239 5.54 -1.06 7.90
N VAL A 240 4.21 -0.91 7.92
CA VAL A 240 3.49 -0.41 9.10
C VAL A 240 3.51 -1.41 10.24
N GLY A 241 3.40 -2.71 9.96
CA GLY A 241 3.54 -3.77 10.96
C GLY A 241 4.93 -3.80 11.60
N ILE A 242 5.99 -3.74 10.78
CA ILE A 242 7.38 -3.65 11.27
C ILE A 242 7.56 -2.41 12.15
N TYR A 243 7.05 -1.28 11.73
CA TYR A 243 7.07 -0.04 12.51
C TYR A 243 6.41 -0.23 13.88
N GLY A 244 5.22 -0.84 13.94
CA GLY A 244 4.53 -1.12 15.19
C GLY A 244 5.37 -1.96 16.16
N VAL A 245 6.02 -3.02 15.67
CA VAL A 245 6.92 -3.87 16.47
C VAL A 245 8.16 -3.10 16.96
N LEU A 246 8.74 -2.24 16.11
CA LEU A 246 9.90 -1.42 16.49
C LEU A 246 9.54 -0.41 17.58
N VAL A 247 8.37 0.24 17.49
CA VAL A 247 7.88 1.17 18.50
C VAL A 247 7.60 0.45 19.83
N GLN A 248 7.03 -0.74 19.79
CA GLN A 248 6.84 -1.58 20.95
C GLN A 248 8.18 -1.90 21.66
N GLY A 249 9.22 -2.22 20.89
CA GLY A 249 10.56 -2.48 21.42
C GLY A 249 11.16 -1.30 22.20
N ILE A 250 10.83 -0.07 21.81
CA ILE A 250 11.26 1.15 22.54
C ILE A 250 10.54 1.24 23.89
N ALA A 251 9.25 0.99 23.93
CA ALA A 251 8.47 1.04 25.18
C ALA A 251 9.03 0.08 26.25
N ILE A 252 9.61 -1.05 25.82
CA ILE A 252 10.22 -2.05 26.71
C ILE A 252 11.55 -1.55 27.33
N SER A 253 12.27 -0.63 26.65
CA SER A 253 13.61 -0.21 27.07
C SER A 253 13.64 0.61 28.38
N GLY A 254 12.53 1.19 28.77
CA GLY A 254 12.42 2.02 30.00
C GLY A 254 13.22 3.33 29.95
N ASP A 255 13.75 3.72 28.78
CA ASP A 255 14.45 4.99 28.56
C ASP A 255 13.52 6.03 27.90
N PRO A 256 13.04 7.06 28.64
CA PRO A 256 12.11 8.04 28.11
C PRO A 256 12.70 8.90 26.98
N ILE A 257 13.99 9.21 27.03
CA ILE A 257 14.68 10.01 26.00
C ILE A 257 14.79 9.18 24.73
N GLY A 258 15.29 7.95 24.87
CA GLY A 258 15.39 6.99 23.78
C GLY A 258 14.02 6.68 23.17
N ALA A 259 12.96 6.62 23.99
CA ALA A 259 11.60 6.41 23.52
C ALA A 259 11.13 7.53 22.58
N ILE A 260 11.28 8.80 22.98
CA ILE A 260 10.86 9.97 22.19
C ILE A 260 11.62 10.00 20.84
N TRP A 261 12.95 10.01 20.89
CA TRP A 261 13.77 10.12 19.68
C TRP A 261 13.71 8.87 18.80
N GLY A 262 13.58 7.69 19.40
CA GLY A 262 13.37 6.43 18.68
C GLY A 262 12.06 6.43 17.91
N CYS A 263 10.96 6.89 18.53
CA CYS A 263 9.66 7.00 17.86
C CYS A 263 9.72 7.97 16.68
N VAL A 264 10.33 9.15 16.86
CA VAL A 264 10.52 10.12 15.76
C VAL A 264 11.37 9.50 14.64
N GLY A 265 12.50 8.87 14.98
CA GLY A 265 13.39 8.23 14.00
C GLY A 265 12.70 7.11 13.22
N TYR A 266 11.98 6.23 13.90
CA TYR A 266 11.24 5.15 13.23
C TYR A 266 10.06 5.67 12.41
N THR A 267 9.39 6.74 12.82
CA THR A 267 8.35 7.39 12.03
C THR A 267 8.91 7.96 10.73
N VAL A 268 10.05 8.64 10.78
CA VAL A 268 10.73 9.14 9.59
C VAL A 268 11.17 7.98 8.68
N LEU A 269 11.74 6.92 9.25
CA LEU A 269 12.10 5.71 8.51
C LEU A 269 10.89 5.08 7.82
N LEU A 270 9.76 4.94 8.53
CA LEU A 270 8.51 4.44 7.96
C LEU A 270 8.07 5.28 6.76
N CYS A 271 8.05 6.61 6.88
CA CYS A 271 7.70 7.50 5.77
C CYS A 271 8.55 7.23 4.53
N PHE A 272 9.87 7.15 4.67
CA PHE A 272 10.77 6.84 3.57
C PHE A 272 10.52 5.46 2.96
N MET A 273 10.28 4.45 3.80
CA MET A 273 9.98 3.09 3.32
C MET A 273 8.65 3.02 2.58
N LEU A 274 7.63 3.72 3.07
CA LEU A 274 6.32 3.77 2.41
C LEU A 274 6.42 4.36 0.99
N PHE A 275 7.19 5.43 0.78
CA PHE A 275 7.44 5.96 -0.57
C PHE A 275 8.13 4.97 -1.50
N LYS A 276 8.96 4.08 -0.97
CA LYS A 276 9.66 3.06 -1.74
C LYS A 276 8.81 1.82 -2.07
N THR A 277 7.68 1.62 -1.40
CA THR A 277 6.85 0.41 -1.59
C THR A 277 6.43 0.19 -3.03
N GLY A 278 6.06 1.27 -3.76
CA GLY A 278 5.71 1.19 -5.18
C GLY A 278 6.87 0.72 -6.06
N THR A 279 8.07 1.29 -5.85
CA THR A 279 9.28 0.90 -6.60
C THR A 279 9.70 -0.54 -6.28
N ILE A 280 9.64 -0.93 -5.00
CA ILE A 280 9.96 -2.30 -4.56
C ILE A 280 8.98 -3.29 -5.20
N SER A 281 7.68 -2.99 -5.16
CA SER A 281 6.68 -3.85 -5.78
C SER A 281 6.89 -4.00 -7.27
N LYS A 282 7.12 -2.91 -8.01
CA LYS A 282 7.44 -2.94 -9.45
C LYS A 282 8.69 -3.77 -9.73
N SER A 283 9.72 -3.66 -8.90
CA SER A 283 10.95 -4.47 -9.03
C SER A 283 10.69 -5.97 -8.83
N ILE A 284 9.88 -6.35 -7.82
CA ILE A 284 9.54 -7.76 -7.53
C ILE A 284 8.83 -8.41 -8.72
N PHE A 285 7.91 -7.68 -9.35
CA PHE A 285 7.14 -8.18 -10.49
C PHE A 285 7.80 -7.90 -11.85
N ALA A 286 9.02 -7.36 -11.87
CA ALA A 286 9.72 -6.93 -13.10
C ALA A 286 8.82 -6.07 -14.00
N ALA A 287 8.06 -5.15 -13.39
CA ALA A 287 7.21 -4.19 -14.05
C ALA A 287 8.03 -2.93 -14.39
N HIS A 288 8.13 -2.62 -15.67
CA HIS A 288 8.90 -1.47 -16.19
C HIS A 288 7.97 -0.47 -16.85
#